data_ed00ba8420ce8dbd0ec97eddb2337e03
#
_entry.id   ed00ba8420ce8dbd0ec97eddb2337e03
#
_cell.length_a   1.000
_cell.length_b   1.000
_cell.length_c   1.000
_cell.angle_alpha   90.00
_cell.angle_beta   90.00
_cell.angle_gamma   90.00
#
_symmetry.space_group_name_H-M   'P 1'
#
loop_
_entity.id
_entity.type
_entity.pdbx_description
1 polymer ?
#
loop_
_entity_poly.entity_id
_entity_poly.type
_entity_poly.pdbx_seq_one_letter_code
_entity_poly.pdbx_strand_id
1 'polypeptide(L)'
;MRSLFTISITALLSSALPGVAVAQCNGGPLVAGQSTCTLAVTATAVINTVAKLSTTSLTTTLAAPQAVDFGTTAGVTTAGPTFTVKSNRAFALTASAATATWTGPAGTSKPASDLKMKVGAGGTIVALGSVGASSAGTAGTSFDIFYNTIYNFATDKPGAYSLVVNYTLTAP
;
A
#
# COMPACT_ATOMS: atom_id res chain seq x y z
N MET A 1 2.38 9.83 29.33
CA MET A 1 1.60 8.66 29.79
C MET A 1 2.21 7.41 29.13
N ARG A 2 2.94 6.60 29.93
CA ARG A 2 3.54 5.34 29.45
C ARG A 2 2.51 4.23 29.63
N SER A 3 2.01 3.66 28.53
CA SER A 3 1.12 2.51 28.54
C SER A 3 1.95 1.25 28.78
N LEU A 4 1.79 0.64 29.93
CA LEU A 4 2.33 -0.69 30.24
C LEU A 4 1.46 -1.73 29.53
N PHE A 5 2.01 -2.37 28.50
CA PHE A 5 1.43 -3.56 27.89
C PHE A 5 1.67 -4.75 28.80
N THR A 6 0.64 -5.20 29.48
CA THR A 6 0.66 -6.47 30.21
C THR A 6 0.40 -7.60 29.23
N ILE A 7 1.42 -8.40 28.92
CA ILE A 7 1.29 -9.61 28.12
C ILE A 7 0.83 -10.72 29.04
N SER A 8 -0.44 -11.09 28.98
CA SER A 8 -0.97 -12.29 29.64
C SER A 8 -0.60 -13.52 28.81
N ILE A 9 0.35 -14.31 29.28
CA ILE A 9 0.65 -15.61 28.70
C ILE A 9 -0.32 -16.61 29.31
N THR A 10 -1.35 -16.97 28.56
CA THR A 10 -2.25 -18.08 28.92
C THR A 10 -1.58 -19.38 28.48
N ALA A 11 -0.97 -20.07 29.41
CA ALA A 11 -0.47 -21.43 29.18
C ALA A 11 -1.67 -22.37 29.08
N LEU A 12 -1.95 -22.94 27.88
CA LEU A 12 -2.85 -24.08 27.74
C LEU A 12 -2.15 -25.31 28.34
N LEU A 13 -2.55 -25.70 29.53
CA LEU A 13 -2.22 -27.03 30.10
C LEU A 13 -3.02 -28.07 29.32
N SER A 14 -2.37 -28.76 28.40
CA SER A 14 -2.85 -30.06 27.93
C SER A 14 -2.57 -31.10 29.00
N SER A 15 -3.62 -31.60 29.66
CA SER A 15 -3.58 -32.65 30.65
C SER A 15 -3.25 -34.00 29.98
N ALA A 16 -1.99 -34.41 30.00
CA ALA A 16 -1.56 -35.77 29.75
C ALA A 16 -0.48 -36.14 30.78
N LEU A 17 -0.93 -36.88 31.80
CA LEU A 17 -0.18 -37.70 32.75
C LEU A 17 0.93 -37.05 33.60
N PRO A 18 0.99 -37.30 34.91
CA PRO A 18 1.95 -36.74 35.81
C PRO A 18 3.31 -37.41 35.67
N GLY A 19 4.02 -37.08 34.63
CA GLY A 19 5.46 -37.21 34.66
C GLY A 19 5.97 -35.88 35.21
N VAL A 20 6.44 -35.89 36.45
CA VAL A 20 7.14 -34.73 37.02
C VAL A 20 8.35 -34.49 36.13
N ALA A 21 8.25 -33.55 35.18
CA ALA A 21 9.40 -33.07 34.45
C ALA A 21 10.29 -32.34 35.47
N VAL A 22 11.18 -33.06 36.12
CA VAL A 22 12.23 -32.44 36.93
C VAL A 22 13.13 -31.74 35.94
N ALA A 23 13.15 -30.44 35.96
CA ALA A 23 14.10 -29.62 35.20
C ALA A 23 15.50 -30.01 35.68
N GLN A 24 16.16 -30.91 34.98
CA GLN A 24 17.51 -31.33 35.28
C GLN A 24 18.48 -30.49 34.48
N CYS A 25 19.30 -29.76 35.15
CA CYS A 25 20.44 -29.10 34.52
C CYS A 25 21.44 -30.19 34.11
N ASN A 26 21.59 -30.40 32.80
CA ASN A 26 22.57 -31.34 32.23
C ASN A 26 22.45 -32.78 32.71
N GLY A 27 21.22 -33.27 32.94
CA GLY A 27 20.94 -34.66 33.24
C GLY A 27 21.17 -35.11 34.71
N GLY A 28 21.39 -34.16 35.63
CA GLY A 28 21.58 -34.47 37.05
C GLY A 28 21.31 -33.26 37.98
N PRO A 29 21.22 -33.54 39.29
CA PRO A 29 21.14 -32.44 40.26
C PRO A 29 22.43 -31.58 40.21
N LEU A 30 22.30 -30.30 40.55
CA LEU A 30 23.45 -29.38 40.63
C LEU A 30 24.47 -29.98 41.58
N VAL A 31 25.70 -30.24 41.09
CA VAL A 31 26.81 -30.67 41.91
C VAL A 31 27.48 -29.46 42.62
N ALA A 32 28.11 -29.72 43.73
CA ALA A 32 28.79 -28.67 44.49
C ALA A 32 29.78 -27.93 43.60
N GLY A 33 29.62 -26.58 43.50
CA GLY A 33 30.41 -25.68 42.66
C GLY A 33 29.73 -25.22 41.39
N GLN A 34 28.57 -25.77 41.01
CA GLN A 34 27.75 -25.26 39.91
C GLN A 34 26.78 -24.15 40.41
N SER A 35 26.97 -22.93 39.93
CA SER A 35 26.14 -21.78 40.30
C SER A 35 25.14 -21.38 39.23
N THR A 36 25.18 -21.96 38.03
CA THR A 36 24.31 -21.63 36.92
C THR A 36 23.68 -22.85 36.27
N CYS A 37 22.41 -22.72 35.96
CA CYS A 37 21.63 -23.72 35.21
C CYS A 37 20.95 -22.98 34.04
N THR A 38 21.13 -23.47 32.81
CA THR A 38 20.51 -22.90 31.64
C THR A 38 19.49 -23.89 31.07
N LEU A 39 18.26 -23.50 30.97
CA LEU A 39 17.20 -24.24 30.31
C LEU A 39 16.82 -23.52 28.99
N ALA A 40 16.94 -24.23 27.89
CA ALA A 40 16.54 -23.69 26.58
C ALA A 40 15.04 -23.93 26.36
N VAL A 41 14.29 -22.88 26.11
CA VAL A 41 12.88 -22.92 25.75
C VAL A 41 12.73 -22.40 24.34
N THR A 42 12.06 -23.15 23.46
CA THR A 42 11.76 -22.71 22.11
C THR A 42 10.43 -21.98 22.10
N ALA A 43 10.43 -20.71 21.68
CA ALA A 43 9.24 -19.93 21.40
C ALA A 43 9.02 -19.89 19.88
N THR A 44 7.81 -20.19 19.42
CA THR A 44 7.42 -20.12 18.00
C THR A 44 6.37 -19.05 17.79
N ALA A 45 6.50 -18.29 16.70
CA ALA A 45 5.51 -17.31 16.27
C ALA A 45 5.24 -17.45 14.78
N VAL A 46 3.99 -17.27 14.36
CA VAL A 46 3.60 -17.22 12.95
C VAL A 46 3.33 -15.75 12.60
N ILE A 47 4.06 -15.22 11.61
CA ILE A 47 3.87 -13.85 11.11
C ILE A 47 3.16 -13.94 9.76
N ASN A 48 1.92 -13.45 9.72
CA ASN A 48 1.14 -13.40 8.49
C ASN A 48 1.58 -12.24 7.59
N THR A 49 1.22 -12.33 6.30
CA THR A 49 1.40 -11.21 5.37
C THR A 49 0.53 -10.04 5.82
N VAL A 50 1.14 -8.87 5.93
CA VAL A 50 0.47 -7.60 6.26
C VAL A 50 0.87 -6.57 5.20
N ALA A 51 -0.14 -5.99 4.54
CA ALA A 51 0.04 -4.87 3.63
C ALA A 51 -1.01 -3.80 3.91
N LYS A 52 -0.58 -2.54 3.94
CA LYS A 52 -1.44 -1.37 4.16
C LYS A 52 -1.17 -0.34 3.08
N LEU A 53 -2.25 0.11 2.43
CA LEU A 53 -2.26 1.26 1.54
C LEU A 53 -2.95 2.42 2.24
N SER A 54 -2.34 3.60 2.19
CA SER A 54 -2.91 4.86 2.67
C SER A 54 -2.69 5.97 1.65
N THR A 55 -3.53 6.99 1.67
CA THR A 55 -3.47 8.13 0.77
C THR A 55 -3.71 9.44 1.51
N THR A 56 -3.16 10.53 0.99
CA THR A 56 -3.38 11.88 1.52
C THR A 56 -4.76 12.43 1.16
N SER A 57 -5.35 11.98 0.04
CA SER A 57 -6.68 12.40 -0.40
C SER A 57 -7.36 11.30 -1.20
N LEU A 58 -8.68 11.24 -1.15
CA LEU A 58 -9.54 10.39 -1.98
C LEU A 58 -10.10 11.13 -3.20
N THR A 59 -9.86 12.44 -3.29
CA THR A 59 -10.32 13.28 -4.39
C THR A 59 -9.21 14.19 -4.88
N THR A 60 -9.19 14.47 -6.19
CA THR A 60 -8.28 15.42 -6.81
C THR A 60 -9.05 16.27 -7.81
N THR A 61 -9.00 17.58 -7.66
CA THR A 61 -9.50 18.52 -8.66
C THR A 61 -8.43 18.74 -9.72
N LEU A 62 -8.70 18.34 -10.95
CA LEU A 62 -7.79 18.55 -12.06
C LEU A 62 -7.81 20.02 -12.48
N ALA A 63 -6.67 20.52 -12.96
CA ALA A 63 -6.58 21.89 -13.47
C ALA A 63 -7.47 22.06 -14.70
N ALA A 64 -8.19 23.17 -14.75
CA ALA A 64 -9.00 23.53 -15.90
C ALA A 64 -8.10 23.82 -17.11
N PRO A 65 -8.45 23.34 -18.32
CA PRO A 65 -7.66 23.61 -19.51
C PRO A 65 -7.80 25.07 -19.95
N GLN A 66 -6.76 25.60 -20.54
CA GLN A 66 -6.74 26.83 -21.29
C GLN A 66 -6.99 26.52 -22.78
N ALA A 67 -7.32 27.54 -23.59
CA ALA A 67 -7.54 27.34 -25.03
C ALA A 67 -6.33 26.68 -25.74
N VAL A 68 -5.12 26.99 -25.29
CA VAL A 68 -3.86 26.46 -25.83
C VAL A 68 -3.65 24.97 -25.51
N ASP A 69 -4.33 24.43 -24.51
CA ASP A 69 -4.18 23.02 -24.09
C ASP A 69 -4.99 22.04 -24.95
N PHE A 70 -5.94 22.58 -25.71
CA PHE A 70 -6.78 21.74 -26.57
C PHE A 70 -6.05 21.32 -27.86
N GLY A 71 -6.24 20.06 -28.26
CA GLY A 71 -5.65 19.50 -29.47
C GLY A 71 -4.15 19.21 -29.33
N THR A 72 -3.57 19.35 -28.14
CA THR A 72 -2.16 19.01 -27.88
C THR A 72 -2.04 17.63 -27.25
N THR A 73 -0.93 16.94 -27.52
CA THR A 73 -0.62 15.66 -26.88
C THR A 73 0.07 15.84 -25.52
N ALA A 74 0.48 17.06 -25.20
CA ALA A 74 1.17 17.39 -23.95
C ALA A 74 0.26 17.27 -22.72
N GLY A 75 -1.02 17.66 -22.88
CA GLY A 75 -2.00 17.66 -21.80
C GLY A 75 -1.67 18.60 -20.65
N VAL A 76 -2.59 18.68 -19.68
CA VAL A 76 -2.46 19.53 -18.48
C VAL A 76 -2.10 18.65 -17.28
N THR A 77 -0.99 18.95 -16.62
CA THR A 77 -0.54 18.20 -15.45
C THR A 77 -1.04 18.82 -14.15
N THR A 78 -1.59 17.99 -13.27
CA THR A 78 -2.08 18.37 -11.95
C THR A 78 -1.48 17.45 -10.89
N ALA A 79 -1.05 18.00 -9.75
CA ALA A 79 -0.65 17.19 -8.61
C ALA A 79 -1.85 16.39 -8.07
N GLY A 80 -1.66 15.11 -7.91
CA GLY A 80 -2.62 14.18 -7.34
C GLY A 80 -2.29 13.82 -5.89
N PRO A 81 -2.85 12.71 -5.38
CA PRO A 81 -2.57 12.26 -4.02
C PRO A 81 -1.20 11.61 -3.90
N THR A 82 -0.67 11.60 -2.68
CA THR A 82 0.46 10.75 -2.30
C THR A 82 -0.08 9.45 -1.71
N PHE A 83 0.38 8.33 -2.23
CA PHE A 83 0.10 7.00 -1.66
C PHE A 83 1.30 6.52 -0.85
N THR A 84 1.03 5.95 0.32
CA THR A 84 2.06 5.29 1.15
C THR A 84 1.69 3.84 1.36
N VAL A 85 2.62 2.96 1.03
CA VAL A 85 2.49 1.50 1.22
C VAL A 85 3.42 1.07 2.35
N LYS A 86 2.89 0.29 3.29
CA LYS A 86 3.66 -0.44 4.31
C LYS A 86 3.38 -1.93 4.14
N SER A 87 4.41 -2.74 3.97
CA SER A 87 4.25 -4.18 3.78
C SER A 87 5.44 -4.95 4.36
N ASN A 88 5.17 -6.10 4.96
CA ASN A 88 6.19 -7.05 5.38
C ASN A 88 6.59 -8.03 4.26
N ARG A 89 6.03 -7.86 3.06
CA ARG A 89 6.37 -8.62 1.83
C ARG A 89 6.58 -7.69 0.65
N ALA A 90 7.14 -8.23 -0.42
CA ALA A 90 7.17 -7.54 -1.71
C ALA A 90 5.75 -7.17 -2.14
N PHE A 91 5.59 -6.02 -2.79
CA PHE A 91 4.30 -5.54 -3.25
C PHE A 91 4.40 -4.88 -4.62
N ALA A 92 3.26 -4.78 -5.28
CA ALA A 92 3.05 -3.94 -6.45
C ALA A 92 1.81 -3.07 -6.24
N LEU A 93 1.88 -1.79 -6.64
CA LEU A 93 0.77 -0.85 -6.66
C LEU A 93 0.46 -0.51 -8.12
N THR A 94 -0.80 -0.65 -8.51
CA THR A 94 -1.28 -0.35 -9.86
C THR A 94 -2.46 0.62 -9.81
N ALA A 95 -2.67 1.37 -10.90
CA ALA A 95 -3.78 2.28 -11.11
C ALA A 95 -4.56 1.90 -12.36
N SER A 96 -5.87 1.95 -12.31
CA SER A 96 -6.75 1.70 -13.47
C SER A 96 -7.98 2.60 -13.41
N ALA A 97 -8.50 3.02 -14.57
CA ALA A 97 -9.79 3.68 -14.64
C ALA A 97 -10.91 2.68 -14.33
N ALA A 98 -11.91 3.09 -13.56
CA ALA A 98 -13.07 2.26 -13.23
C ALA A 98 -14.02 2.08 -14.44
N THR A 99 -14.02 3.04 -15.37
CA THR A 99 -14.86 3.05 -16.56
C THR A 99 -14.03 3.39 -17.80
N ALA A 100 -14.48 2.98 -18.97
CA ALA A 100 -13.80 3.28 -20.24
C ALA A 100 -13.90 4.76 -20.65
N THR A 101 -14.88 5.48 -20.10
CA THR A 101 -15.16 6.89 -20.41
C THR A 101 -15.36 7.68 -19.12
N TRP A 102 -15.12 8.98 -19.19
CA TRP A 102 -15.46 9.92 -18.13
C TRP A 102 -16.99 10.06 -18.02
N THR A 103 -17.47 10.29 -16.82
CA THR A 103 -18.80 10.85 -16.61
C THR A 103 -18.72 12.35 -16.87
N GLY A 104 -19.55 12.89 -17.74
CA GLY A 104 -19.51 14.28 -18.17
C GLY A 104 -20.85 14.77 -18.68
N PRO A 105 -20.91 15.95 -19.35
CA PRO A 105 -22.12 16.50 -19.94
C PRO A 105 -22.77 15.54 -20.93
N ALA A 106 -24.08 15.68 -21.14
CA ALA A 106 -24.81 14.83 -22.05
C ALA A 106 -24.23 14.87 -23.48
N GLY A 107 -24.12 13.69 -24.09
CA GLY A 107 -23.57 13.53 -25.45
C GLY A 107 -22.06 13.75 -25.53
N THR A 108 -21.32 13.57 -24.41
CA THR A 108 -19.86 13.49 -24.41
C THR A 108 -19.43 12.02 -24.28
N SER A 109 -18.28 11.70 -24.86
CA SER A 109 -17.66 10.35 -24.80
C SER A 109 -16.16 10.47 -24.58
N LYS A 110 -15.73 11.38 -23.67
CA LYS A 110 -14.31 11.55 -23.33
C LYS A 110 -13.74 10.22 -22.84
N PRO A 111 -12.73 9.64 -23.53
CA PRO A 111 -12.18 8.33 -23.15
C PRO A 111 -11.34 8.43 -21.88
N ALA A 112 -11.36 7.40 -21.06
CA ALA A 112 -10.54 7.32 -19.85
C ALA A 112 -9.02 7.36 -20.16
N SER A 113 -8.62 6.95 -21.37
CA SER A 113 -7.23 7.01 -21.84
C SER A 113 -6.65 8.42 -21.96
N ASP A 114 -7.52 9.44 -21.96
CA ASP A 114 -7.10 10.85 -21.91
C ASP A 114 -6.54 11.23 -20.53
N LEU A 115 -6.83 10.45 -19.49
CA LEU A 115 -6.15 10.56 -18.22
C LEU A 115 -4.89 9.68 -18.24
N LYS A 116 -3.76 10.32 -18.15
CA LYS A 116 -2.46 9.69 -17.96
C LYS A 116 -1.93 10.03 -16.57
N MET A 117 -0.85 9.40 -16.18
CA MET A 117 -0.21 9.66 -14.89
C MET A 117 1.30 9.65 -15.02
N LYS A 118 1.97 10.26 -14.04
CA LYS A 118 3.38 10.03 -13.73
C LYS A 118 3.58 9.90 -12.23
N VAL A 119 4.63 9.20 -11.83
CA VAL A 119 5.03 9.04 -10.44
C VAL A 119 6.23 9.93 -10.16
N GLY A 120 6.09 10.81 -9.17
CA GLY A 120 7.07 11.85 -8.89
C GLY A 120 7.06 13.01 -9.90
N ALA A 121 7.53 14.16 -9.48
CA ALA A 121 7.55 15.39 -10.31
C ALA A 121 8.35 15.23 -11.61
N GLY A 122 9.47 14.49 -11.57
CA GLY A 122 10.33 14.21 -12.72
C GLY A 122 9.98 12.93 -13.50
N GLY A 123 8.89 12.24 -13.14
CA GLY A 123 8.49 11.00 -13.80
C GLY A 123 8.02 11.19 -15.24
N THR A 124 8.05 10.13 -16.02
CA THR A 124 7.52 10.09 -17.38
C THR A 124 6.01 9.94 -17.35
N ILE A 125 5.30 10.69 -18.20
CA ILE A 125 3.85 10.58 -18.37
C ILE A 125 3.55 9.28 -19.15
N VAL A 126 2.75 8.41 -18.54
CA VAL A 126 2.34 7.12 -19.10
C VAL A 126 0.82 6.92 -18.92
N ALA A 127 0.24 5.95 -19.61
CA ALA A 127 -1.13 5.52 -19.32
C ALA A 127 -1.27 5.05 -17.86
N LEU A 128 -2.49 5.04 -17.34
CA LEU A 128 -2.76 4.41 -16.04
C LEU A 128 -2.25 2.97 -16.05
N GLY A 129 -1.56 2.57 -14.99
CA GLY A 129 -0.93 1.27 -14.94
C GLY A 129 -0.07 1.08 -13.69
N SER A 130 1.18 0.65 -13.85
CA SER A 130 2.10 0.47 -12.71
C SER A 130 2.42 1.81 -12.05
N VAL A 131 2.17 1.91 -10.75
CA VAL A 131 2.57 3.04 -9.89
C VAL A 131 3.95 2.79 -9.32
N GLY A 132 4.19 1.57 -8.86
CA GLY A 132 5.46 1.15 -8.30
C GLY A 132 5.40 -0.20 -7.64
N ALA A 133 6.58 -0.71 -7.32
CA ALA A 133 6.75 -1.96 -6.59
C ALA A 133 7.94 -1.82 -5.65
N SER A 134 8.00 -2.67 -4.64
CA SER A 134 9.13 -2.73 -3.72
C SER A 134 9.37 -4.16 -3.25
N SER A 135 10.61 -4.43 -2.83
CA SER A 135 10.98 -5.68 -2.18
C SER A 135 10.36 -5.77 -0.78
N ALA A 136 10.44 -6.95 -0.17
CA ALA A 136 9.89 -7.21 1.16
C ALA A 136 10.49 -6.30 2.25
N GLY A 137 9.71 -6.04 3.30
CA GLY A 137 10.20 -5.40 4.52
C GLY A 137 10.28 -3.88 4.48
N THR A 138 9.50 -3.22 3.67
CA THR A 138 9.52 -1.75 3.56
C THR A 138 8.73 -1.09 4.68
N ALA A 139 9.41 -0.25 5.45
CA ALA A 139 8.82 0.55 6.54
C ALA A 139 7.80 1.60 6.07
N GLY A 140 7.75 1.86 4.78
CA GLY A 140 6.83 2.78 4.12
C GLY A 140 7.46 3.33 2.84
N THR A 141 6.85 3.02 1.69
CA THR A 141 7.25 3.59 0.40
C THR A 141 6.16 4.53 -0.04
N SER A 142 6.53 5.77 -0.41
CA SER A 142 5.60 6.80 -0.86
C SER A 142 5.71 7.01 -2.36
N PHE A 143 4.56 7.24 -3.00
CA PHE A 143 4.42 7.50 -4.42
C PHE A 143 3.60 8.78 -4.60
N ASP A 144 4.22 9.84 -5.08
CA ASP A 144 3.54 11.08 -5.43
C ASP A 144 2.98 10.95 -6.83
N ILE A 145 1.67 11.03 -6.97
CA ILE A 145 1.00 10.91 -8.26
C ILE A 145 0.79 12.29 -8.86
N PHE A 146 1.01 12.39 -10.15
CA PHE A 146 0.62 13.54 -10.97
C PHE A 146 -0.25 13.02 -12.10
N TYR A 147 -1.43 13.58 -12.25
CA TYR A 147 -2.30 13.31 -13.38
C TYR A 147 -1.98 14.26 -14.53
N ASN A 148 -2.11 13.73 -15.74
CA ASN A 148 -1.99 14.50 -16.96
C ASN A 148 -3.23 14.25 -17.82
N THR A 149 -4.00 15.28 -18.11
CA THR A 149 -5.27 15.19 -18.83
C THR A 149 -5.13 15.81 -20.21
N ILE A 150 -5.50 15.04 -21.23
CA ILE A 150 -5.56 15.50 -22.62
C ILE A 150 -6.95 16.06 -22.91
N TYR A 151 -7.01 17.15 -23.66
CA TYR A 151 -8.24 17.83 -24.03
C TYR A 151 -8.37 17.94 -25.58
N ASN A 152 -9.61 17.79 -26.07
CA ASN A 152 -9.89 17.83 -27.51
C ASN A 152 -11.13 18.69 -27.79
N PHE A 153 -11.00 19.71 -28.66
CA PHE A 153 -12.11 20.59 -29.04
C PHE A 153 -13.30 19.84 -29.64
N ALA A 154 -13.07 18.74 -30.34
CA ALA A 154 -14.16 18.04 -31.03
C ALA A 154 -15.03 17.20 -30.07
N THR A 155 -14.46 16.72 -28.95
CA THR A 155 -15.11 15.76 -28.05
C THR A 155 -15.42 16.31 -26.67
N ASP A 156 -14.65 17.30 -26.21
CA ASP A 156 -14.77 17.81 -24.83
C ASP A 156 -15.66 19.04 -24.82
N LYS A 157 -16.92 18.86 -24.40
CA LYS A 157 -17.89 19.94 -24.25
C LYS A 157 -17.69 20.66 -22.92
N PRO A 158 -18.10 21.94 -22.82
CA PRO A 158 -18.09 22.64 -21.54
C PRO A 158 -18.94 21.90 -20.49
N GLY A 159 -18.42 21.80 -19.27
CA GLY A 159 -19.12 21.18 -18.15
C GLY A 159 -18.19 20.43 -17.21
N ALA A 160 -18.76 19.84 -16.18
CA ALA A 160 -18.02 19.05 -15.19
C ALA A 160 -17.78 17.62 -15.68
N TYR A 161 -16.57 17.15 -15.48
CA TYR A 161 -16.15 15.77 -15.78
C TYR A 161 -15.62 15.10 -14.54
N SER A 162 -15.90 13.79 -14.39
CA SER A 162 -15.32 12.97 -13.31
C SER A 162 -14.91 11.60 -13.84
N LEU A 163 -13.84 11.06 -13.29
CA LEU A 163 -13.37 9.69 -13.54
C LEU A 163 -12.88 9.09 -12.24
N VAL A 164 -13.33 7.88 -11.94
CA VAL A 164 -12.84 7.12 -10.79
C VAL A 164 -11.61 6.35 -11.22
N VAL A 165 -10.52 6.49 -10.46
CA VAL A 165 -9.28 5.73 -10.62
C VAL A 165 -9.13 4.79 -9.43
N ASN A 166 -9.08 3.50 -9.69
CA ASN A 166 -8.86 2.46 -8.69
C ASN A 166 -7.37 2.22 -8.52
N TYR A 167 -6.91 2.23 -7.27
CA TYR A 167 -5.56 1.84 -6.91
C TYR A 167 -5.58 0.49 -6.22
N THR A 168 -4.86 -0.48 -6.79
CA THR A 168 -4.82 -1.85 -6.29
C THR A 168 -3.44 -2.18 -5.76
N LEU A 169 -3.37 -2.55 -4.48
CA LEU A 169 -2.17 -3.06 -3.83
C LEU A 169 -2.20 -4.58 -3.85
N THR A 170 -1.19 -5.20 -4.41
CA THR A 170 -0.96 -6.65 -4.41
C THR A 170 0.30 -6.98 -3.66
N ALA A 171 0.22 -7.87 -2.66
CA ALA A 171 1.34 -8.38 -1.87
C ALA A 171 1.20 -9.91 -1.80
N PRO A 172 1.81 -10.66 -2.72
CA PRO A 172 1.71 -12.13 -2.82
C PRO A 172 2.41 -12.87 -1.68
#